data_8a23505b63f9269ee4694afa8cbc2b06
#
_entry.id   8a23505b63f9269ee4694afa8cbc2b06
#
_cell.length_a   1.000
_cell.length_b   1.000
_cell.length_c   1.000
_cell.angle_alpha   90.00
_cell.angle_beta   90.00
_cell.angle_gamma   90.00
#
_symmetry.space_group_name_H-M   'P 1'
#
loop_
_entity.id
_entity.type
_entity.pdbx_description
1 polymer ?
#
loop_
_entity_poly.entity_id
_entity_poly.type
_entity_poly.pdbx_seq_one_letter_code
_entity_poly.pdbx_strand_id
1 'polypeptide(L)'
;MPKRTFTKDDIRKFAEEENVRYLRLQFTDILGTIKNVEVPVSQLEKVLDNEMMFDGSSIEGFVRIEESDMYLHPDLDTWVIFPWTAGQGKVARLICDVYKTDGTPFEGDPRANLKRVLKEMEDLGFTDFNLGPEPEFFLFKLDEKGEPTLELNDDGGYFDLAPTDLGENCRRDIVLELEDMGFDIEASHHEVAPGQHEIDFKYADAVTACDNIQTFKLVVKTIARKHNLHATFMPKPLFGVNGSGMHFNVSLFKGKENAFFDPNTEMGLTETAYQFTAGVLKNARGFTAVCNPLVNSYKRLVLGYEAPCYIAWSGKNRSPLIRVPSSRGLSTRIEVRSVDPAANPYMALAAILEAGLDGIKNKLKVPEPVNQNIYEMNREEREAVGIQDLPSTLYTALKAMRENEVIKKALGNHIYNQFINSKSIEWDYYRTQVSEWEKDQYMKQY
;
A
#
# COMPACT_ATOMS: atom_id res chain seq x y z
N MET A 1 13.16 -4.42 -15.32
CA MET A 1 13.99 -3.66 -16.29
C MET A 1 15.25 -3.17 -15.59
N PRO A 2 16.39 -2.98 -16.29
CA PRO A 2 17.51 -2.30 -15.64
C PRO A 2 17.05 -0.93 -15.16
N LYS A 3 17.45 -0.55 -13.94
CA LYS A 3 17.12 0.73 -13.33
C LYS A 3 17.55 1.84 -14.31
N ARG A 4 16.60 2.58 -14.88
CA ARG A 4 16.91 3.75 -15.71
C ARG A 4 17.35 4.83 -14.76
N THR A 5 18.49 5.43 -15.00
CA THR A 5 18.97 6.59 -14.23
C THR A 5 18.95 7.78 -15.16
N PHE A 6 17.98 8.67 -14.96
CA PHE A 6 17.87 9.90 -15.73
C PHE A 6 18.75 10.99 -15.14
N THR A 7 19.40 11.73 -16.03
CA THR A 7 20.15 12.93 -15.67
C THR A 7 19.27 14.19 -15.80
N LYS A 8 19.72 15.31 -15.25
CA LYS A 8 19.04 16.59 -15.43
C LYS A 8 18.91 16.95 -16.91
N ASP A 9 19.91 16.60 -17.74
CA ASP A 9 19.88 16.86 -19.19
C ASP A 9 18.83 15.99 -19.91
N ASP A 10 18.65 14.74 -19.47
CA ASP A 10 17.56 13.89 -19.98
C ASP A 10 16.20 14.51 -19.70
N ILE A 11 15.98 15.01 -18.48
CA ILE A 11 14.72 15.66 -18.10
C ILE A 11 14.46 16.93 -18.93
N ARG A 12 15.50 17.76 -19.15
CA ARG A 12 15.39 18.94 -20.03
C ARG A 12 14.95 18.55 -21.43
N LYS A 13 15.63 17.55 -21.97
CA LYS A 13 15.35 17.02 -23.31
C LYS A 13 13.92 16.46 -23.41
N PHE A 14 13.48 15.64 -22.46
CA PHE A 14 12.11 15.10 -22.45
C PHE A 14 11.07 16.22 -22.35
N ALA A 15 11.30 17.23 -21.52
CA ALA A 15 10.39 18.34 -21.37
C ALA A 15 10.21 19.14 -22.69
N GLU A 16 11.31 19.33 -23.45
CA GLU A 16 11.30 20.01 -24.74
C GLU A 16 10.67 19.17 -25.85
N GLU A 17 11.15 17.93 -26.05
CA GLU A 17 10.68 17.03 -27.11
C GLU A 17 9.20 16.72 -26.99
N GLU A 18 8.70 16.54 -25.76
CA GLU A 18 7.31 16.22 -25.47
C GLU A 18 6.42 17.47 -25.30
N ASN A 19 6.98 18.67 -25.44
CA ASN A 19 6.27 19.93 -25.24
C ASN A 19 5.51 20.00 -23.91
N VAL A 20 6.18 19.64 -22.82
CA VAL A 20 5.63 19.69 -21.47
C VAL A 20 5.39 21.16 -21.07
N ARG A 21 4.23 21.45 -20.48
CA ARG A 21 3.84 22.81 -20.06
C ARG A 21 3.84 22.99 -18.56
N TYR A 22 3.54 21.94 -17.81
CA TYR A 22 3.47 21.94 -16.35
C TYR A 22 4.18 20.74 -15.76
N LEU A 23 4.72 20.93 -14.56
CA LEU A 23 5.36 19.91 -13.76
C LEU A 23 4.56 19.71 -12.47
N ARG A 24 4.29 18.48 -12.12
CA ARG A 24 3.72 18.08 -10.83
C ARG A 24 4.79 17.48 -9.97
N LEU A 25 5.06 18.11 -8.84
CA LEU A 25 5.97 17.66 -7.82
C LEU A 25 5.16 16.96 -6.74
N GLN A 26 5.20 15.64 -6.74
CA GLN A 26 4.34 14.80 -5.88
C GLN A 26 5.13 14.24 -4.72
N PHE A 27 4.50 14.20 -3.55
CA PHE A 27 4.99 13.51 -2.36
C PHE A 27 3.80 12.91 -1.61
N THR A 28 4.05 12.06 -0.62
CA THR A 28 2.99 11.37 0.12
C THR A 28 3.07 11.74 1.59
N ASP A 29 1.94 12.15 2.19
CA ASP A 29 1.86 12.41 3.63
C ASP A 29 1.79 11.11 4.47
N ILE A 30 1.83 11.23 5.79
CA ILE A 30 1.79 10.07 6.70
C ILE A 30 0.50 9.25 6.60
N LEU A 31 -0.58 9.83 6.11
CA LEU A 31 -1.87 9.14 5.93
C LEU A 31 -1.97 8.41 4.58
N GLY A 32 -0.92 8.49 3.74
CA GLY A 32 -0.89 7.87 2.43
C GLY A 32 -1.56 8.70 1.33
N THR A 33 -1.87 9.97 1.61
CA THR A 33 -2.45 10.88 0.62
C THR A 33 -1.36 11.50 -0.24
N ILE A 34 -1.51 11.42 -1.57
CA ILE A 34 -0.62 12.13 -2.50
C ILE A 34 -0.89 13.63 -2.39
N LYS A 35 0.17 14.38 -2.15
CA LYS A 35 0.20 15.84 -2.21
C LYS A 35 0.92 16.27 -3.48
N ASN A 36 0.64 17.49 -3.93
CA ASN A 36 1.16 17.99 -5.21
C ASN A 36 1.41 19.50 -5.17
N VAL A 37 2.57 19.91 -5.65
CA VAL A 37 2.86 21.27 -6.03
C VAL A 37 2.97 21.31 -7.55
N GLU A 38 2.19 22.18 -8.23
CA GLU A 38 2.21 22.32 -9.67
C GLU A 38 2.90 23.61 -10.08
N VAL A 39 3.87 23.51 -11.00
CA VAL A 39 4.62 24.64 -11.48
C VAL A 39 4.70 24.65 -13.01
N PRO A 40 4.76 25.82 -13.68
CA PRO A 40 4.99 25.89 -15.11
C PRO A 40 6.40 25.37 -15.46
N VAL A 41 6.57 24.82 -16.65
CA VAL A 41 7.86 24.29 -17.12
C VAL A 41 8.99 25.33 -17.10
N SER A 42 8.68 26.62 -17.12
CA SER A 42 9.68 27.71 -16.95
C SER A 42 10.41 27.66 -15.60
N GLN A 43 9.89 26.90 -14.61
CA GLN A 43 10.52 26.67 -13.32
C GLN A 43 11.36 25.37 -13.29
N LEU A 44 11.55 24.70 -14.43
CA LEU A 44 12.22 23.39 -14.49
C LEU A 44 13.62 23.43 -13.85
N GLU A 45 14.43 24.46 -14.12
CA GLU A 45 15.78 24.57 -13.55
C GLU A 45 15.75 24.65 -12.02
N LYS A 46 14.83 25.45 -11.47
CA LYS A 46 14.64 25.54 -10.02
C LYS A 46 14.22 24.20 -9.41
N VAL A 47 13.39 23.43 -10.12
CA VAL A 47 13.00 22.07 -9.73
C VAL A 47 14.22 21.15 -9.71
N LEU A 48 15.02 21.15 -10.79
CA LEU A 48 16.20 20.30 -10.92
C LEU A 48 17.32 20.66 -9.93
N ASP A 49 17.38 21.90 -9.47
CA ASP A 49 18.34 22.37 -8.49
C ASP A 49 17.90 22.20 -7.03
N ASN A 50 16.75 21.52 -6.80
CA ASN A 50 16.18 21.26 -5.47
C ASN A 50 15.79 22.54 -4.70
N GLU A 51 15.42 23.58 -5.40
CA GLU A 51 15.10 24.89 -4.82
C GLU A 51 13.59 25.15 -4.69
N MET A 52 12.76 24.12 -4.96
CA MET A 52 11.31 24.23 -4.82
C MET A 52 10.88 24.10 -3.36
N MET A 53 10.49 25.23 -2.79
CA MET A 53 10.03 25.33 -1.41
C MET A 53 8.50 25.27 -1.35
N PHE A 54 7.98 24.70 -0.26
CA PHE A 54 6.55 24.69 0.08
C PHE A 54 6.33 24.82 1.58
N ASP A 55 5.12 25.20 1.98
CA ASP A 55 4.70 25.25 3.37
C ASP A 55 4.16 23.89 3.82
N GLY A 56 4.90 23.22 4.71
CA GLY A 56 4.52 21.93 5.29
C GLY A 56 3.55 22.00 6.48
N SER A 57 3.29 23.19 7.03
CA SER A 57 2.51 23.34 8.26
C SER A 57 1.04 22.94 8.13
N SER A 58 0.50 23.02 6.91
CA SER A 58 -0.88 22.62 6.60
C SER A 58 -1.03 21.14 6.21
N ILE A 59 0.06 20.35 6.31
CA ILE A 59 0.04 18.94 5.97
C ILE A 59 -0.02 18.11 7.26
N GLU A 60 -1.01 17.23 7.34
CA GLU A 60 -1.24 16.38 8.50
C GLU A 60 0.02 15.60 8.91
N GLY A 61 0.43 15.79 10.16
CA GLY A 61 1.57 15.10 10.75
C GLY A 61 2.96 15.57 10.28
N PHE A 62 3.07 16.66 9.50
CA PHE A 62 4.37 17.16 9.05
C PHE A 62 5.02 18.01 10.15
N VAL A 63 4.91 19.32 10.06
CA VAL A 63 5.65 20.25 10.94
C VAL A 63 4.71 21.25 11.61
N ARG A 64 5.26 22.00 12.57
CA ARG A 64 4.57 23.15 13.19
C ARG A 64 4.73 24.40 12.32
N ILE A 65 3.89 25.40 12.57
CA ILE A 65 3.90 26.68 11.84
C ILE A 65 5.27 27.38 11.91
N GLU A 66 5.99 27.22 13.01
CA GLU A 66 7.31 27.85 13.23
C GLU A 66 8.44 27.25 12.39
N GLU A 67 8.22 26.06 11.82
CA GLU A 67 9.22 25.32 10.99
C GLU A 67 8.60 24.88 9.67
N SER A 68 7.76 25.74 9.07
CA SER A 68 6.89 25.37 7.95
C SER A 68 7.60 25.20 6.62
N ASP A 69 8.71 25.90 6.41
CA ASP A 69 9.42 25.89 5.12
C ASP A 69 10.15 24.57 4.87
N MET A 70 9.80 23.93 3.76
CA MET A 70 10.38 22.65 3.34
C MET A 70 10.71 22.66 1.85
N TYR A 71 11.61 21.78 1.43
CA TYR A 71 12.04 21.65 0.04
C TYR A 71 11.64 20.31 -0.56
N LEU A 72 11.31 20.33 -1.84
CA LEU A 72 11.04 19.14 -2.65
C LEU A 72 12.27 18.79 -3.48
N HIS A 73 12.82 17.61 -3.25
CA HIS A 73 13.95 17.06 -4.01
C HIS A 73 13.41 15.98 -4.96
N PRO A 74 13.30 16.27 -6.28
CA PRO A 74 12.74 15.35 -7.24
C PRO A 74 13.64 14.14 -7.48
N ASP A 75 13.06 12.96 -7.47
CA ASP A 75 13.66 11.74 -7.97
C ASP A 75 13.47 11.69 -9.49
N LEU A 76 14.55 11.91 -10.25
CA LEU A 76 14.49 12.05 -11.71
C LEU A 76 14.04 10.76 -12.40
N ASP A 77 14.30 9.61 -11.81
CA ASP A 77 13.89 8.30 -12.34
C ASP A 77 12.37 8.08 -12.31
N THR A 78 11.66 8.94 -11.57
CA THR A 78 10.19 8.93 -11.48
C THR A 78 9.50 9.81 -12.54
N TRP A 79 10.25 10.42 -13.48
CA TRP A 79 9.68 11.21 -14.55
C TRP A 79 8.66 10.41 -15.35
N VAL A 80 7.45 10.96 -15.48
CA VAL A 80 6.40 10.41 -16.33
C VAL A 80 5.50 11.53 -16.83
N ILE A 81 4.99 11.40 -18.06
CA ILE A 81 3.99 12.30 -18.62
C ILE A 81 2.63 11.66 -18.44
N PHE A 82 1.65 12.42 -17.96
CA PHE A 82 0.28 11.93 -17.81
C PHE A 82 -0.41 11.86 -19.18
N PRO A 83 -0.72 10.66 -19.72
CA PRO A 83 -1.26 10.49 -21.07
C PRO A 83 -2.58 11.25 -21.28
N TRP A 84 -3.42 11.34 -20.27
CA TRP A 84 -4.72 12.03 -20.33
C TRP A 84 -4.64 13.55 -20.39
N THR A 85 -3.46 14.15 -20.40
CA THR A 85 -3.29 15.63 -20.44
C THR A 85 -2.93 16.15 -21.82
N ALA A 86 -2.80 15.30 -22.83
CA ALA A 86 -2.29 15.62 -24.16
C ALA A 86 -3.01 16.78 -24.88
N GLY A 87 -4.32 16.96 -24.65
CA GLY A 87 -5.14 17.99 -25.34
C GLY A 87 -5.04 19.40 -24.77
N GLN A 88 -4.45 19.61 -23.59
CA GLN A 88 -4.41 20.90 -22.87
C GLN A 88 -2.99 21.41 -22.59
N GLY A 89 -1.98 20.78 -23.19
CA GLY A 89 -0.58 20.96 -22.83
C GLY A 89 -0.15 19.87 -21.85
N LYS A 90 0.89 19.11 -22.22
CA LYS A 90 1.34 17.95 -21.46
C LYS A 90 1.79 18.31 -20.05
N VAL A 91 1.42 17.49 -19.11
CA VAL A 91 1.81 17.60 -17.71
C VAL A 91 2.73 16.41 -17.37
N ALA A 92 3.93 16.71 -16.92
CA ALA A 92 4.85 15.70 -16.40
C ALA A 92 4.83 15.69 -14.87
N ARG A 93 5.19 14.54 -14.28
CA ARG A 93 5.27 14.34 -12.85
C ARG A 93 6.66 13.87 -12.45
N LEU A 94 7.13 14.37 -11.31
CA LEU A 94 8.27 13.86 -10.54
C LEU A 94 7.79 13.55 -9.11
N ILE A 95 8.18 12.40 -8.57
CA ILE A 95 8.00 12.11 -7.15
C ILE A 95 9.19 12.71 -6.41
N CYS A 96 8.92 13.37 -5.28
CA CYS A 96 9.92 14.09 -4.51
C CYS A 96 10.08 13.48 -3.12
N ASP A 97 11.31 13.48 -2.64
CA ASP A 97 11.59 13.37 -1.22
C ASP A 97 11.50 14.76 -0.56
N VAL A 98 11.11 14.81 0.71
CA VAL A 98 10.96 16.07 1.45
C VAL A 98 12.18 16.35 2.29
N TYR A 99 12.68 17.59 2.24
CA TYR A 99 13.86 18.05 2.96
C TYR A 99 13.57 19.29 3.81
N LYS A 100 14.30 19.41 4.90
CA LYS A 100 14.27 20.59 5.76
C LYS A 100 15.17 21.71 5.21
N THR A 101 15.02 22.92 5.76
CA THR A 101 15.80 24.11 5.37
C THR A 101 17.31 23.98 5.65
N ASP A 102 17.70 23.08 6.57
CA ASP A 102 19.10 22.78 6.84
C ASP A 102 19.74 21.78 5.85
N GLY A 103 18.96 21.33 4.83
CA GLY A 103 19.41 20.38 3.80
C GLY A 103 19.38 18.93 4.26
N THR A 104 18.80 18.60 5.41
CA THR A 104 18.63 17.22 5.86
C THR A 104 17.30 16.65 5.42
N PRO A 105 17.19 15.32 5.14
CA PRO A 105 15.91 14.68 4.87
C PRO A 105 14.93 14.91 6.03
N PHE A 106 13.66 15.14 5.69
CA PHE A 106 12.61 15.29 6.70
C PHE A 106 12.22 13.92 7.26
N GLU A 107 12.30 13.76 8.57
CA GLU A 107 12.00 12.50 9.27
C GLU A 107 10.53 12.09 9.25
N GLY A 108 9.64 12.98 8.81
CA GLY A 108 8.21 12.73 8.60
C GLY A 108 7.85 12.32 7.18
N ASP A 109 8.81 12.21 6.27
CA ASP A 109 8.59 11.72 4.91
C ASP A 109 8.54 10.19 4.88
N PRO A 110 7.38 9.55 4.57
CA PRO A 110 7.26 8.10 4.52
C PRO A 110 8.17 7.44 3.49
N ARG A 111 8.41 8.09 2.34
CA ARG A 111 9.28 7.57 1.28
C ARG A 111 10.74 7.55 1.72
N ALA A 112 11.22 8.63 2.33
CA ALA A 112 12.55 8.69 2.92
C ALA A 112 12.72 7.70 4.08
N ASN A 113 11.67 7.49 4.90
CA ASN A 113 11.69 6.50 5.96
C ASN A 113 11.83 5.06 5.43
N LEU A 114 11.14 4.70 4.33
CA LEU A 114 11.34 3.39 3.69
C LEU A 114 12.79 3.22 3.23
N LYS A 115 13.37 4.23 2.59
CA LYS A 115 14.80 4.22 2.17
C LYS A 115 15.73 4.00 3.37
N ARG A 116 15.43 4.57 4.53
CA ARG A 116 16.18 4.34 5.77
C ARG A 116 16.14 2.86 6.22
N VAL A 117 14.96 2.23 6.20
CA VAL A 117 14.83 0.82 6.59
C VAL A 117 15.50 -0.11 5.57
N LEU A 118 15.44 0.23 4.27
CA LEU A 118 16.17 -0.50 3.23
C LEU A 118 17.68 -0.50 3.47
N LYS A 119 18.24 0.61 3.95
CA LYS A 119 19.66 0.66 4.29
C LYS A 119 20.04 -0.29 5.44
N GLU A 120 19.16 -0.47 6.42
CA GLU A 120 19.37 -1.48 7.48
C GLU A 120 19.34 -2.92 6.93
N MET A 121 18.58 -3.17 5.88
CA MET A 121 18.59 -4.44 5.15
C MET A 121 19.92 -4.65 4.42
N GLU A 122 20.47 -3.61 3.79
CA GLU A 122 21.78 -3.65 3.13
C GLU A 122 22.91 -4.00 4.13
N ASP A 123 22.86 -3.47 5.35
CA ASP A 123 23.82 -3.78 6.42
C ASP A 123 23.80 -5.27 6.82
N LEU A 124 22.74 -5.99 6.53
CA LEU A 124 22.62 -7.45 6.71
C LEU A 124 23.05 -8.26 5.46
N GLY A 125 23.54 -7.58 4.42
CA GLY A 125 24.06 -8.18 3.19
C GLY A 125 23.01 -8.55 2.16
N PHE A 126 21.79 -8.00 2.25
CA PHE A 126 20.81 -8.08 1.18
C PHE A 126 20.91 -6.85 0.28
N THR A 127 20.63 -7.03 -1.02
CA THR A 127 20.78 -5.95 -2.00
C THR A 127 19.45 -5.33 -2.40
N ASP A 128 18.37 -6.14 -2.41
CA ASP A 128 17.06 -5.68 -2.85
C ASP A 128 15.96 -6.31 -1.99
N PHE A 129 14.92 -5.52 -1.75
CA PHE A 129 13.64 -5.95 -1.24
C PHE A 129 12.58 -5.63 -2.28
N ASN A 130 11.95 -6.66 -2.83
CA ASN A 130 10.98 -6.51 -3.89
C ASN A 130 9.55 -6.66 -3.37
N LEU A 131 8.64 -5.93 -4.00
CA LEU A 131 7.20 -5.96 -3.73
C LEU A 131 6.42 -6.11 -5.03
N GLY A 132 5.54 -7.13 -5.12
CA GLY A 132 4.45 -7.25 -6.07
C GLY A 132 3.12 -7.05 -5.34
N PRO A 133 2.43 -5.92 -5.53
CA PRO A 133 1.16 -5.66 -4.91
C PRO A 133 -0.01 -6.18 -5.75
N GLU A 134 -1.11 -6.56 -5.10
CA GLU A 134 -2.39 -6.95 -5.69
C GLU A 134 -3.48 -6.01 -5.16
N PRO A 135 -3.64 -4.78 -5.72
CA PRO A 135 -4.55 -3.78 -5.19
C PRO A 135 -5.95 -3.92 -5.76
N GLU A 136 -6.92 -4.15 -4.88
CA GLU A 136 -8.33 -4.21 -5.20
C GLU A 136 -9.03 -2.85 -4.97
N PHE A 137 -10.10 -2.60 -5.74
CA PHE A 137 -10.90 -1.38 -5.65
C PHE A 137 -12.35 -1.61 -6.08
N PHE A 138 -13.25 -0.72 -5.66
CA PHE A 138 -14.65 -0.72 -6.08
C PHE A 138 -14.96 0.42 -7.03
N LEU A 139 -15.89 0.18 -7.96
CA LEU A 139 -16.48 1.17 -8.85
C LEU A 139 -17.96 1.42 -8.48
N PHE A 140 -18.26 2.66 -8.15
CA PHE A 140 -19.62 3.14 -7.86
C PHE A 140 -20.08 4.08 -8.96
N LYS A 141 -21.38 4.15 -9.18
CA LYS A 141 -21.99 5.15 -10.07
C LYS A 141 -21.92 6.53 -9.45
N LEU A 142 -21.86 7.54 -10.30
CA LEU A 142 -22.03 8.94 -9.92
C LEU A 142 -23.48 9.38 -10.12
N ASP A 143 -23.94 10.31 -9.30
CA ASP A 143 -25.21 10.98 -9.51
C ASP A 143 -25.15 12.02 -10.65
N GLU A 144 -26.28 12.67 -10.95
CA GLU A 144 -26.37 13.72 -11.99
C GLU A 144 -25.50 14.94 -11.70
N LYS A 145 -25.09 15.14 -10.43
CA LYS A 145 -24.19 16.23 -10.01
C LYS A 145 -22.71 15.79 -10.03
N GLY A 146 -22.48 14.50 -10.33
CA GLY A 146 -21.16 13.90 -10.32
C GLY A 146 -20.65 13.55 -8.93
N GLU A 147 -21.51 13.43 -7.92
CA GLU A 147 -21.17 12.96 -6.59
C GLU A 147 -21.22 11.43 -6.51
N PRO A 148 -20.37 10.79 -5.70
CA PRO A 148 -20.42 9.34 -5.49
C PRO A 148 -21.74 8.88 -4.88
N THR A 149 -22.30 7.81 -5.44
CA THR A 149 -23.47 7.12 -4.85
C THR A 149 -23.03 5.85 -4.12
N LEU A 150 -23.99 5.12 -3.51
CA LEU A 150 -23.78 3.76 -3.00
C LEU A 150 -24.23 2.70 -4.02
N GLU A 151 -24.56 3.10 -5.23
CA GLU A 151 -24.97 2.20 -6.31
C GLU A 151 -23.72 1.66 -7.01
N LEU A 152 -23.57 0.34 -7.00
CA LEU A 152 -22.48 -0.35 -7.68
C LEU A 152 -22.61 -0.24 -9.19
N ASN A 153 -21.47 -0.33 -9.89
CA ASN A 153 -21.44 -0.30 -11.33
C ASN A 153 -22.14 -1.52 -11.96
N ASP A 154 -22.01 -2.69 -11.33
CA ASP A 154 -22.56 -3.97 -11.80
C ASP A 154 -22.86 -4.93 -10.64
N ASP A 155 -23.37 -6.12 -11.00
CA ASP A 155 -23.63 -7.25 -10.11
C ASP A 155 -22.72 -8.45 -10.45
N GLY A 156 -21.56 -8.22 -11.07
CA GLY A 156 -20.59 -9.23 -11.44
C GLY A 156 -19.97 -9.94 -10.24
N GLY A 157 -19.31 -11.06 -10.53
CA GLY A 157 -18.56 -11.85 -9.57
C GLY A 157 -17.18 -12.23 -10.13
N TYR A 158 -16.48 -13.10 -9.40
CA TYR A 158 -15.09 -13.46 -9.69
C TYR A 158 -14.91 -13.99 -11.13
N PHE A 159 -14.05 -13.30 -11.90
CA PHE A 159 -13.76 -13.59 -13.30
C PHE A 159 -14.94 -13.48 -14.28
N ASP A 160 -16.03 -12.82 -13.90
CA ASP A 160 -17.08 -12.49 -14.84
C ASP A 160 -16.57 -11.57 -15.96
N LEU A 161 -17.24 -11.62 -17.09
CA LEU A 161 -16.95 -10.81 -18.29
C LEU A 161 -18.21 -10.07 -18.75
N ALA A 162 -18.07 -9.19 -19.71
CA ALA A 162 -19.22 -8.51 -20.31
C ALA A 162 -20.21 -9.57 -20.94
N PRO A 163 -21.53 -9.39 -20.81
CA PRO A 163 -22.22 -8.16 -20.37
C PRO A 163 -22.47 -8.07 -18.84
N THR A 164 -22.03 -9.02 -18.04
CA THR A 164 -22.23 -8.99 -16.57
C THR A 164 -21.26 -8.00 -15.91
N ASP A 165 -19.99 -8.06 -16.27
CA ASP A 165 -18.97 -7.08 -15.88
C ASP A 165 -19.13 -5.79 -16.69
N LEU A 166 -19.73 -4.78 -16.11
CA LEU A 166 -19.91 -3.46 -16.72
C LEU A 166 -18.70 -2.54 -16.48
N GLY A 167 -17.74 -2.95 -15.66
CA GLY A 167 -16.48 -2.24 -15.38
C GLY A 167 -15.36 -2.54 -16.37
N GLU A 168 -15.52 -3.54 -17.27
CA GLU A 168 -14.49 -4.03 -18.19
C GLU A 168 -13.85 -2.90 -19.02
N ASN A 169 -14.65 -2.00 -19.61
CA ASN A 169 -14.14 -0.90 -20.42
C ASN A 169 -13.32 0.11 -19.58
N CYS A 170 -13.81 0.44 -18.40
CA CYS A 170 -13.10 1.33 -17.48
C CYS A 170 -11.76 0.71 -17.05
N ARG A 171 -11.78 -0.57 -16.68
CA ARG A 171 -10.58 -1.32 -16.28
C ARG A 171 -9.57 -1.43 -17.41
N ARG A 172 -10.03 -1.69 -18.66
CA ARG A 172 -9.15 -1.71 -19.85
C ARG A 172 -8.50 -0.35 -20.09
N ASP A 173 -9.24 0.75 -20.02
CA ASP A 173 -8.68 2.08 -20.23
C ASP A 173 -7.69 2.44 -19.11
N ILE A 174 -7.93 2.02 -17.86
CA ILE A 174 -6.95 2.13 -16.77
C ILE A 174 -5.65 1.40 -17.11
N VAL A 175 -5.75 0.16 -17.60
CA VAL A 175 -4.58 -0.66 -17.99
C VAL A 175 -3.78 0.05 -19.07
N LEU A 176 -4.43 0.52 -20.14
CA LEU A 176 -3.75 1.18 -21.26
C LEU A 176 -3.02 2.47 -20.82
N GLU A 177 -3.65 3.29 -19.98
CA GLU A 177 -3.01 4.51 -19.43
C GLU A 177 -1.82 4.16 -18.52
N LEU A 178 -1.89 3.06 -17.75
CA LEU A 178 -0.78 2.57 -16.94
C LEU A 178 0.37 2.04 -17.80
N GLU A 179 0.09 1.28 -18.88
CA GLU A 179 1.10 0.81 -19.82
C GLU A 179 1.81 1.97 -20.53
N ASP A 180 1.07 3.00 -20.94
CA ASP A 180 1.65 4.23 -21.51
C ASP A 180 2.56 4.97 -20.51
N MET A 181 2.32 4.80 -19.21
CA MET A 181 3.18 5.31 -18.14
C MET A 181 4.35 4.36 -17.78
N GLY A 182 4.47 3.22 -18.46
CA GLY A 182 5.58 2.27 -18.31
C GLY A 182 5.35 1.17 -17.27
N PHE A 183 4.11 0.96 -16.83
CA PHE A 183 3.77 -0.21 -16.01
C PHE A 183 3.83 -1.50 -16.84
N ASP A 184 4.25 -2.58 -16.22
CA ASP A 184 4.19 -3.93 -16.76
C ASP A 184 3.00 -4.63 -16.09
N ILE A 185 1.83 -4.63 -16.77
CA ILE A 185 0.58 -5.19 -16.24
C ILE A 185 0.58 -6.70 -16.43
N GLU A 186 0.27 -7.45 -15.38
CA GLU A 186 0.24 -8.92 -15.39
C GLU A 186 -1.17 -9.48 -15.57
N ALA A 187 -2.17 -8.88 -14.90
CA ALA A 187 -3.56 -9.31 -14.99
C ALA A 187 -4.52 -8.17 -14.67
N SER A 188 -5.77 -8.30 -15.14
CA SER A 188 -6.88 -7.46 -14.71
C SER A 188 -8.18 -8.26 -14.79
N HIS A 189 -9.00 -8.23 -13.75
CA HIS A 189 -10.23 -9.01 -13.69
C HIS A 189 -11.27 -8.39 -12.76
N HIS A 190 -12.51 -8.86 -12.88
CA HIS A 190 -13.56 -8.62 -11.91
C HIS A 190 -13.29 -9.47 -10.66
N GLU A 191 -13.46 -8.87 -9.48
CA GLU A 191 -13.29 -9.54 -8.20
C GLU A 191 -14.60 -10.18 -7.68
N VAL A 192 -14.53 -10.79 -6.47
CA VAL A 192 -15.65 -11.58 -5.90
C VAL A 192 -16.87 -10.73 -5.61
N ALA A 193 -16.70 -9.51 -5.08
CA ALA A 193 -17.83 -8.65 -4.77
C ALA A 193 -18.32 -7.91 -6.02
N PRO A 194 -19.65 -7.67 -6.15
CA PRO A 194 -20.20 -6.80 -7.19
C PRO A 194 -19.47 -5.45 -7.24
N GLY A 195 -19.18 -4.99 -8.46
CA GLY A 195 -18.45 -3.72 -8.68
C GLY A 195 -17.01 -3.68 -8.17
N GLN A 196 -16.43 -4.82 -7.81
CA GLN A 196 -15.07 -4.94 -7.33
C GLN A 196 -14.13 -5.42 -8.43
N HIS A 197 -12.95 -4.82 -8.51
CA HIS A 197 -11.95 -5.05 -9.54
C HIS A 197 -10.56 -5.15 -8.96
N GLU A 198 -9.69 -5.90 -9.67
CA GLU A 198 -8.25 -6.02 -9.39
C GLU A 198 -7.45 -5.82 -10.66
N ILE A 199 -6.31 -5.15 -10.55
CA ILE A 199 -5.32 -5.00 -11.61
C ILE A 199 -3.95 -5.24 -11.01
N ASP A 200 -3.31 -6.32 -11.44
CA ASP A 200 -2.00 -6.72 -10.98
C ASP A 200 -0.92 -6.18 -11.91
N PHE A 201 0.13 -5.66 -11.33
CA PHE A 201 1.30 -5.22 -12.06
C PHE A 201 2.56 -5.80 -11.45
N LYS A 202 3.55 -5.98 -12.30
CA LYS A 202 4.79 -6.67 -11.99
C LYS A 202 5.49 -6.07 -10.78
N TYR A 203 6.10 -6.96 -9.98
CA TYR A 203 6.92 -6.55 -8.85
C TYR A 203 8.08 -5.63 -9.26
N ALA A 204 8.45 -4.75 -8.36
CA ALA A 204 9.61 -3.87 -8.48
C ALA A 204 10.37 -3.80 -7.15
N ASP A 205 11.50 -3.09 -7.15
CA ASP A 205 12.14 -2.74 -5.89
C ASP A 205 11.19 -1.94 -4.98
N ALA A 206 11.42 -2.01 -3.69
CA ALA A 206 10.51 -1.51 -2.67
C ALA A 206 10.04 -0.06 -2.89
N VAL A 207 10.94 0.85 -3.24
CA VAL A 207 10.60 2.27 -3.44
C VAL A 207 9.79 2.44 -4.70
N THR A 208 10.23 1.87 -5.82
CA THR A 208 9.53 1.90 -7.10
C THR A 208 8.14 1.27 -6.99
N ALA A 209 8.00 0.14 -6.29
CA ALA A 209 6.71 -0.51 -6.10
C ALA A 209 5.72 0.36 -5.31
N CYS A 210 6.19 1.04 -4.25
CA CYS A 210 5.35 1.98 -3.49
C CYS A 210 4.98 3.22 -4.30
N ASP A 211 5.91 3.76 -5.09
CA ASP A 211 5.66 4.85 -6.05
C ASP A 211 4.60 4.45 -7.08
N ASN A 212 4.68 3.21 -7.57
CA ASN A 212 3.72 2.63 -8.51
C ASN A 212 2.33 2.45 -7.88
N ILE A 213 2.22 1.98 -6.63
CA ILE A 213 0.94 1.88 -5.92
C ILE A 213 0.27 3.25 -5.83
N GLN A 214 1.00 4.29 -5.47
CA GLN A 214 0.47 5.64 -5.40
C GLN A 214 0.02 6.16 -6.78
N THR A 215 0.85 5.94 -7.80
CA THR A 215 0.52 6.30 -9.19
C THR A 215 -0.72 5.54 -9.66
N PHE A 216 -0.80 4.24 -9.42
CA PHE A 216 -1.95 3.38 -9.72
C PHE A 216 -3.25 3.95 -9.14
N LYS A 217 -3.26 4.28 -7.84
CA LYS A 217 -4.44 4.87 -7.19
C LYS A 217 -4.89 6.17 -7.85
N LEU A 218 -3.95 7.00 -8.29
CA LEU A 218 -4.25 8.24 -9.02
C LEU A 218 -4.87 7.95 -10.38
N VAL A 219 -4.27 7.03 -11.15
CA VAL A 219 -4.77 6.65 -12.50
C VAL A 219 -6.17 6.07 -12.41
N VAL A 220 -6.38 5.07 -11.53
CA VAL A 220 -7.69 4.43 -11.33
C VAL A 220 -8.78 5.45 -11.05
N LYS A 221 -8.57 6.37 -10.10
CA LYS A 221 -9.54 7.42 -9.77
C LYS A 221 -9.78 8.39 -10.92
N THR A 222 -8.72 8.74 -11.66
CA THR A 222 -8.80 9.70 -12.77
C THR A 222 -9.56 9.10 -13.95
N ILE A 223 -9.27 7.86 -14.31
CA ILE A 223 -9.90 7.20 -15.45
C ILE A 223 -11.33 6.77 -15.13
N ALA A 224 -11.59 6.25 -13.93
CA ALA A 224 -12.96 5.97 -13.50
C ALA A 224 -13.88 7.20 -13.62
N ARG A 225 -13.36 8.39 -13.24
CA ARG A 225 -14.12 9.63 -13.40
C ARG A 225 -14.47 9.96 -14.85
N LYS A 226 -13.58 9.65 -15.83
CA LYS A 226 -13.87 9.80 -17.27
C LYS A 226 -15.01 8.85 -17.73
N HIS A 227 -15.17 7.71 -17.06
CA HIS A 227 -16.26 6.76 -17.29
C HIS A 227 -17.54 7.05 -16.49
N ASN A 228 -17.66 8.24 -15.86
CA ASN A 228 -18.74 8.61 -14.95
C ASN A 228 -18.89 7.62 -13.76
N LEU A 229 -17.75 7.10 -13.29
CA LEU A 229 -17.66 6.21 -12.14
C LEU A 229 -16.81 6.84 -11.04
N HIS A 230 -17.05 6.41 -9.81
CA HIS A 230 -16.23 6.70 -8.64
C HIS A 230 -15.46 5.45 -8.24
N ALA A 231 -14.14 5.50 -8.32
CA ALA A 231 -13.29 4.45 -7.80
C ALA A 231 -12.93 4.72 -6.34
N THR A 232 -13.12 3.72 -5.48
CA THR A 232 -12.71 3.81 -4.08
C THR A 232 -11.80 2.66 -3.67
N PHE A 233 -10.78 3.00 -2.89
CA PHE A 233 -9.87 2.09 -2.20
C PHE A 233 -10.26 1.89 -0.72
N MET A 234 -11.50 2.16 -0.37
CA MET A 234 -12.04 1.90 0.95
C MET A 234 -12.04 0.39 1.24
N PRO A 235 -11.48 -0.09 2.37
CA PRO A 235 -11.34 -1.52 2.63
C PRO A 235 -12.65 -2.30 2.70
N LYS A 236 -13.72 -1.68 3.17
CA LYS A 236 -15.06 -2.31 3.28
C LYS A 236 -16.15 -1.28 3.00
N PRO A 237 -16.44 -0.97 1.72
CA PRO A 237 -17.45 0.04 1.38
C PRO A 237 -18.87 -0.43 1.64
N LEU A 238 -19.15 -1.73 1.56
CA LEU A 238 -20.49 -2.30 1.69
C LEU A 238 -20.55 -3.43 2.72
N PHE A 239 -21.66 -3.50 3.43
CA PHE A 239 -21.98 -4.63 4.31
C PHE A 239 -22.40 -5.86 3.49
N GLY A 240 -22.04 -7.06 3.94
CA GLY A 240 -22.52 -8.33 3.37
C GLY A 240 -21.77 -8.83 2.14
N VAL A 241 -20.76 -8.09 1.62
CA VAL A 241 -19.92 -8.51 0.48
C VAL A 241 -18.44 -8.50 0.87
N ASN A 242 -17.55 -9.05 0.05
CA ASN A 242 -16.10 -8.99 0.29
C ASN A 242 -15.61 -7.53 0.34
N GLY A 243 -14.55 -7.30 1.08
CA GLY A 243 -13.84 -6.02 1.10
C GLY A 243 -12.59 -6.07 0.22
N SER A 244 -11.94 -4.93 0.02
CA SER A 244 -10.73 -4.81 -0.79
C SER A 244 -9.46 -5.04 0.03
N GLY A 245 -8.62 -5.95 -0.46
CA GLY A 245 -7.25 -6.17 -0.03
C GLY A 245 -6.24 -5.42 -0.90
N MET A 246 -5.00 -5.42 -0.44
CA MET A 246 -3.82 -5.06 -1.22
C MET A 246 -2.70 -5.99 -0.74
N HIS A 247 -2.71 -7.22 -1.24
CA HIS A 247 -1.75 -8.23 -0.79
C HIS A 247 -0.33 -7.84 -1.19
N PHE A 248 0.61 -8.00 -0.27
CA PHE A 248 2.01 -7.70 -0.49
C PHE A 248 2.81 -8.97 -0.71
N ASN A 249 3.17 -9.25 -1.95
CA ASN A 249 4.09 -10.31 -2.32
C ASN A 249 5.52 -9.79 -2.20
N VAL A 250 6.27 -10.27 -1.20
CA VAL A 250 7.60 -9.74 -0.88
C VAL A 250 8.70 -10.80 -0.96
N SER A 251 9.89 -10.37 -1.36
CA SER A 251 11.08 -11.21 -1.42
C SER A 251 12.36 -10.41 -1.20
N LEU A 252 13.39 -11.05 -0.60
CA LEU A 252 14.73 -10.49 -0.42
C LEU A 252 15.68 -11.07 -1.46
N PHE A 253 16.65 -10.27 -1.89
CA PHE A 253 17.67 -10.67 -2.85
C PHE A 253 19.09 -10.40 -2.32
N LYS A 254 20.04 -11.21 -2.80
CA LYS A 254 21.49 -10.99 -2.68
C LYS A 254 22.07 -10.96 -4.08
N GLY A 255 22.27 -9.77 -4.64
CA GLY A 255 22.61 -9.61 -6.03
C GLY A 255 21.51 -10.14 -6.94
N LYS A 256 21.79 -11.19 -7.71
CA LYS A 256 20.81 -11.80 -8.62
C LYS A 256 20.08 -13.01 -8.02
N GLU A 257 20.41 -13.41 -6.80
CA GLU A 257 19.85 -14.60 -6.16
C GLU A 257 18.71 -14.24 -5.24
N ASN A 258 17.61 -14.97 -5.34
CA ASN A 258 16.49 -14.84 -4.42
C ASN A 258 16.88 -15.48 -3.07
N ALA A 259 16.99 -14.67 -2.02
CA ALA A 259 17.42 -15.11 -0.71
C ALA A 259 16.39 -16.00 0.02
N PHE A 260 15.19 -16.14 -0.53
CA PHE A 260 14.16 -17.03 0.01
C PHE A 260 14.15 -18.41 -0.63
N PHE A 261 14.87 -18.63 -1.73
CA PHE A 261 14.83 -19.86 -2.48
C PHE A 261 16.00 -20.81 -2.17
N ASP A 262 15.69 -22.08 -1.86
CA ASP A 262 16.65 -23.19 -1.80
C ASP A 262 16.02 -24.45 -2.42
N PRO A 263 16.52 -24.93 -3.57
CA PRO A 263 15.96 -26.09 -4.27
C PRO A 263 16.14 -27.41 -3.50
N ASN A 264 16.97 -27.44 -2.46
CA ASN A 264 17.29 -28.66 -1.72
C ASN A 264 16.39 -28.88 -0.50
N THR A 265 15.50 -27.94 -0.18
CA THR A 265 14.55 -28.06 0.93
C THR A 265 13.18 -28.52 0.46
N GLU A 266 12.41 -29.17 1.33
CA GLU A 266 11.08 -29.72 0.99
C GLU A 266 10.12 -28.65 0.43
N MET A 267 10.12 -27.46 1.02
CA MET A 267 9.27 -26.35 0.54
C MET A 267 9.97 -25.43 -0.43
N GLY A 268 11.22 -25.68 -0.80
CA GLY A 268 12.02 -24.80 -1.64
C GLY A 268 12.34 -23.45 -0.98
N LEU A 269 12.38 -23.39 0.35
CA LEU A 269 12.61 -22.18 1.14
C LEU A 269 13.91 -22.25 1.93
N THR A 270 14.62 -21.12 1.99
CA THR A 270 15.82 -20.97 2.84
C THR A 270 15.44 -20.74 4.29
N GLU A 271 16.41 -20.92 5.18
CA GLU A 271 16.31 -20.52 6.59
C GLU A 271 15.99 -19.01 6.71
N THR A 272 16.53 -18.18 5.81
CA THR A 272 16.22 -16.73 5.73
C THR A 272 14.73 -16.49 5.52
N ALA A 273 14.08 -17.24 4.61
CA ALA A 273 12.64 -17.13 4.35
C ALA A 273 11.81 -17.51 5.59
N TYR A 274 12.19 -18.59 6.28
CA TYR A 274 11.52 -19.00 7.51
C TYR A 274 11.70 -17.98 8.63
N GLN A 275 12.91 -17.45 8.82
CA GLN A 275 13.18 -16.43 9.85
C GLN A 275 12.45 -15.12 9.55
N PHE A 276 12.42 -14.69 8.29
CA PHE A 276 11.66 -13.51 7.86
C PHE A 276 10.16 -13.70 8.15
N THR A 277 9.60 -14.84 7.76
CA THR A 277 8.20 -15.21 8.04
C THR A 277 7.90 -15.21 9.54
N ALA A 278 8.79 -15.78 10.36
CA ALA A 278 8.65 -15.79 11.82
C ALA A 278 8.62 -14.37 12.40
N GLY A 279 9.48 -13.48 11.89
CA GLY A 279 9.52 -12.07 12.29
C GLY A 279 8.24 -11.32 11.94
N VAL A 280 7.72 -11.53 10.73
CA VAL A 280 6.45 -10.93 10.29
C VAL A 280 5.29 -11.43 11.17
N LEU A 281 5.19 -12.73 11.43
CA LEU A 281 4.14 -13.30 12.30
C LEU A 281 4.22 -12.76 13.73
N LYS A 282 5.42 -12.71 14.33
CA LYS A 282 5.66 -12.20 15.69
C LYS A 282 5.19 -10.75 15.85
N ASN A 283 5.44 -9.92 14.84
CA ASN A 283 5.16 -8.50 14.88
C ASN A 283 3.80 -8.10 14.26
N ALA A 284 3.01 -9.09 13.81
CA ALA A 284 1.77 -8.88 13.06
C ALA A 284 0.79 -7.95 13.77
N ARG A 285 0.54 -8.16 15.05
CA ARG A 285 -0.35 -7.30 15.84
C ARG A 285 0.15 -5.86 15.90
N GLY A 286 1.48 -5.67 15.95
CA GLY A 286 2.11 -4.35 16.03
C GLY A 286 1.97 -3.55 14.74
N PHE A 287 2.12 -4.17 13.58
CA PHE A 287 1.99 -3.46 12.29
C PHE A 287 0.55 -3.38 11.76
N THR A 288 -0.43 -4.05 12.39
CA THR A 288 -1.81 -4.05 11.90
C THR A 288 -2.36 -2.64 11.73
N ALA A 289 -2.11 -1.71 12.67
CA ALA A 289 -2.59 -0.33 12.54
C ALA A 289 -2.00 0.41 11.34
N VAL A 290 -0.79 0.05 10.91
CA VAL A 290 -0.11 0.65 9.74
C VAL A 290 -0.62 0.05 8.44
N CYS A 291 -0.84 -1.26 8.41
CA CYS A 291 -1.33 -2.01 7.25
C CYS A 291 -2.85 -1.90 7.07
N ASN A 292 -3.58 -1.55 8.13
CA ASN A 292 -5.04 -1.45 8.20
C ASN A 292 -5.43 -0.17 8.96
N PRO A 293 -5.22 1.02 8.33
CA PRO A 293 -5.12 2.28 9.09
C PRO A 293 -6.46 2.96 9.42
N LEU A 294 -7.58 2.43 8.95
CA LEU A 294 -8.88 3.05 9.12
C LEU A 294 -9.76 2.27 10.11
N VAL A 295 -10.70 2.94 10.76
CA VAL A 295 -11.78 2.24 11.49
C VAL A 295 -12.53 1.27 10.58
N ASN A 296 -12.63 1.60 9.30
CA ASN A 296 -13.25 0.78 8.28
C ASN A 296 -12.44 -0.48 7.93
N SER A 297 -11.11 -0.47 8.06
CA SER A 297 -10.24 -1.62 7.82
C SER A 297 -10.67 -2.86 8.62
N TYR A 298 -11.13 -2.67 9.86
CA TYR A 298 -11.55 -3.75 10.77
C TYR A 298 -12.93 -4.30 10.44
N LYS A 299 -13.67 -3.67 9.53
CA LYS A 299 -14.90 -4.24 8.93
C LYS A 299 -14.59 -5.18 7.76
N ARG A 300 -13.38 -5.10 7.17
CA ARG A 300 -12.84 -6.09 6.24
C ARG A 300 -12.26 -7.30 6.97
N LEU A 301 -11.48 -7.09 8.05
CA LEU A 301 -10.81 -8.16 8.81
C LEU A 301 -11.81 -8.92 9.70
N VAL A 302 -12.80 -9.54 9.06
CA VAL A 302 -13.86 -10.34 9.71
C VAL A 302 -13.99 -11.69 9.00
N LEU A 303 -14.51 -12.69 9.73
CA LEU A 303 -14.70 -14.03 9.19
C LEU A 303 -15.72 -14.06 8.06
N GLY A 304 -15.49 -14.96 7.08
CA GLY A 304 -16.45 -15.25 6.02
C GLY A 304 -16.32 -14.40 4.75
N TYR A 305 -15.29 -13.53 4.66
CA TYR A 305 -15.07 -12.62 3.53
C TYR A 305 -13.62 -12.65 3.00
N GLU A 306 -12.99 -13.80 3.03
CA GLU A 306 -11.64 -14.06 2.47
C GLU A 306 -10.49 -13.21 3.03
N ALA A 307 -10.74 -12.35 4.03
CA ALA A 307 -9.71 -11.58 4.69
C ALA A 307 -9.07 -12.36 5.84
N PRO A 308 -7.74 -12.26 6.07
CA PRO A 308 -7.08 -12.96 7.15
C PRO A 308 -7.44 -12.32 8.50
N CYS A 309 -7.91 -13.14 9.45
CA CYS A 309 -8.20 -12.71 10.81
C CYS A 309 -7.18 -13.27 11.82
N TYR A 310 -6.39 -14.26 11.41
CA TYR A 310 -5.55 -15.09 12.28
C TYR A 310 -4.09 -15.03 11.89
N ILE A 311 -3.22 -14.97 12.90
CA ILE A 311 -1.75 -14.93 12.74
C ILE A 311 -1.24 -16.36 12.55
N ALA A 312 -1.14 -16.77 11.31
CA ALA A 312 -0.65 -18.08 10.87
C ALA A 312 -0.04 -17.96 9.47
N TRP A 313 0.63 -19.02 9.01
CA TRP A 313 1.14 -19.11 7.65
C TRP A 313 0.85 -20.48 7.04
N SER A 314 0.83 -20.55 5.72
CA SER A 314 0.64 -21.79 4.97
C SER A 314 1.20 -21.71 3.55
N GLY A 315 1.62 -22.86 3.02
CA GLY A 315 1.94 -23.05 1.60
C GLY A 315 0.77 -23.57 0.76
N LYS A 316 -0.41 -23.85 1.36
CA LYS A 316 -1.50 -24.55 0.67
C LYS A 316 -2.87 -23.86 0.78
N ASN A 317 -3.02 -22.92 1.69
CA ASN A 317 -4.30 -22.40 2.13
C ASN A 317 -4.28 -20.86 2.07
N ARG A 318 -5.43 -20.23 1.80
CA ARG A 318 -5.60 -18.78 1.68
C ARG A 318 -6.17 -18.11 2.93
N SER A 319 -6.50 -18.87 3.98
CA SER A 319 -7.07 -18.32 5.22
C SER A 319 -6.04 -17.66 6.17
N PRO A 320 -4.73 -18.04 6.19
CA PRO A 320 -3.76 -17.42 7.08
C PRO A 320 -3.32 -16.03 6.63
N LEU A 321 -2.67 -15.30 7.58
CA LEU A 321 -2.04 -13.99 7.35
C LEU A 321 -0.96 -14.05 6.27
N ILE A 322 -0.12 -15.10 6.30
CA ILE A 322 0.96 -15.29 5.33
C ILE A 322 0.69 -16.55 4.52
N ARG A 323 0.72 -16.37 3.20
CA ARG A 323 0.72 -17.46 2.23
C ARG A 323 2.07 -17.52 1.53
N VAL A 324 2.57 -18.74 1.29
CA VAL A 324 3.74 -18.97 0.42
C VAL A 324 3.23 -19.49 -0.93
N PRO A 325 3.19 -18.66 -1.98
CA PRO A 325 2.78 -19.11 -3.31
C PRO A 325 3.61 -20.28 -3.83
N SER A 326 3.08 -21.03 -4.79
CA SER A 326 3.73 -22.26 -5.31
C SER A 326 4.96 -22.01 -6.19
N SER A 327 5.08 -20.81 -6.78
CA SER A 327 6.21 -20.43 -7.62
C SER A 327 7.53 -20.47 -6.84
N ARG A 328 8.61 -20.93 -7.52
CA ARG A 328 9.95 -21.08 -6.94
C ARG A 328 11.00 -20.43 -7.84
N GLY A 329 12.26 -20.52 -7.43
CA GLY A 329 13.37 -19.87 -8.11
C GLY A 329 13.37 -18.37 -7.83
N LEU A 330 13.54 -17.56 -8.86
CA LEU A 330 13.51 -16.09 -8.73
C LEU A 330 12.14 -15.56 -8.28
N SER A 331 11.06 -16.32 -8.48
CA SER A 331 9.69 -15.96 -8.10
C SER A 331 9.31 -16.41 -6.68
N THR A 332 10.23 -16.97 -5.91
CA THR A 332 9.98 -17.38 -4.51
C THR A 332 9.69 -16.16 -3.66
N ARG A 333 8.55 -16.15 -2.98
CA ARG A 333 8.07 -15.01 -2.20
C ARG A 333 7.16 -15.44 -1.06
N ILE A 334 6.88 -14.55 -0.15
CA ILE A 334 5.79 -14.65 0.81
C ILE A 334 4.75 -13.58 0.49
N GLU A 335 3.48 -13.91 0.66
CA GLU A 335 2.35 -13.02 0.48
C GLU A 335 1.80 -12.63 1.85
N VAL A 336 1.86 -11.35 2.19
CA VAL A 336 1.25 -10.78 3.40
C VAL A 336 -0.13 -10.27 3.04
N ARG A 337 -1.19 -10.95 3.51
CA ARG A 337 -2.57 -10.81 3.02
C ARG A 337 -3.42 -9.81 3.80
N SER A 338 -2.95 -9.34 4.95
CA SER A 338 -3.74 -8.40 5.78
C SER A 338 -3.77 -6.97 5.25
N VAL A 339 -2.76 -6.54 4.52
CA VAL A 339 -2.66 -5.16 4.03
C VAL A 339 -3.91 -4.78 3.24
N ASP A 340 -4.45 -3.59 3.46
CA ASP A 340 -5.56 -3.06 2.67
C ASP A 340 -5.14 -1.82 1.86
N PRO A 341 -5.91 -1.46 0.81
CA PRO A 341 -5.50 -0.41 -0.11
C PRO A 341 -5.58 1.01 0.48
N ALA A 342 -6.12 1.20 1.70
CA ALA A 342 -6.05 2.47 2.40
C ALA A 342 -4.70 2.72 3.08
N ALA A 343 -3.87 1.68 3.21
CA ALA A 343 -2.55 1.80 3.81
C ALA A 343 -1.64 2.75 3.01
N ASN A 344 -0.79 3.47 3.75
CA ASN A 344 0.37 4.14 3.16
C ASN A 344 1.39 3.06 2.77
N PRO A 345 1.66 2.86 1.46
CA PRO A 345 2.47 1.73 1.02
C PRO A 345 3.92 1.78 1.54
N TYR A 346 4.50 2.98 1.65
CA TYR A 346 5.86 3.14 2.17
C TYR A 346 5.96 2.73 3.64
N MET A 347 5.00 3.15 4.47
CA MET A 347 4.96 2.80 5.89
C MET A 347 4.65 1.33 6.11
N ALA A 348 3.68 0.77 5.38
CA ALA A 348 3.30 -0.63 5.47
C ALA A 348 4.48 -1.53 5.08
N LEU A 349 5.17 -1.21 3.99
CA LEU A 349 6.30 -1.98 3.52
C LEU A 349 7.52 -1.87 4.46
N ALA A 350 7.80 -0.66 5.00
CA ALA A 350 8.84 -0.46 6.00
C ALA A 350 8.58 -1.27 7.27
N ALA A 351 7.33 -1.32 7.75
CA ALA A 351 6.93 -2.08 8.93
C ALA A 351 7.08 -3.60 8.71
N ILE A 352 6.66 -4.11 7.54
CA ILE A 352 6.80 -5.53 7.18
C ILE A 352 8.28 -5.90 7.02
N LEU A 353 9.09 -5.06 6.36
CA LEU A 353 10.52 -5.30 6.20
C LEU A 353 11.22 -5.38 7.57
N GLU A 354 11.05 -4.38 8.43
CA GLU A 354 11.71 -4.38 9.75
C GLU A 354 11.25 -5.55 10.61
N ALA A 355 9.95 -5.94 10.54
CA ALA A 355 9.44 -7.14 11.20
C ALA A 355 10.15 -8.41 10.71
N GLY A 356 10.34 -8.54 9.39
CA GLY A 356 11.07 -9.66 8.80
C GLY A 356 12.56 -9.66 9.18
N LEU A 357 13.20 -8.47 9.19
CA LEU A 357 14.59 -8.31 9.61
C LEU A 357 14.78 -8.63 11.12
N ASP A 358 13.80 -8.30 11.97
CA ASP A 358 13.79 -8.74 13.39
C ASP A 358 13.87 -10.27 13.48
N GLY A 359 13.12 -10.97 12.63
CA GLY A 359 13.15 -12.42 12.56
C GLY A 359 14.53 -12.98 12.16
N ILE A 360 15.16 -12.40 11.15
CA ILE A 360 16.49 -12.80 10.67
C ILE A 360 17.57 -12.47 11.72
N LYS A 361 17.59 -11.25 12.26
CA LYS A 361 18.57 -10.80 13.28
C LYS A 361 18.54 -11.67 14.51
N ASN A 362 17.34 -12.08 14.96
CA ASN A 362 17.13 -12.87 16.16
C ASN A 362 17.03 -14.38 15.88
N LYS A 363 17.20 -14.81 14.62
CA LYS A 363 17.11 -16.24 14.20
C LYS A 363 15.83 -16.91 14.73
N LEU A 364 14.71 -16.22 14.56
CA LEU A 364 13.42 -16.71 15.06
C LEU A 364 13.02 -17.99 14.34
N LYS A 365 12.42 -18.91 15.08
CA LYS A 365 11.82 -20.11 14.51
C LYS A 365 10.39 -19.80 14.09
N VAL A 366 10.04 -20.14 12.84
CA VAL A 366 8.68 -20.07 12.36
C VAL A 366 7.84 -21.19 13.03
N PRO A 367 6.59 -20.91 13.42
CA PRO A 367 5.68 -21.96 13.87
C PRO A 367 5.34 -22.94 12.74
N GLU A 368 4.78 -24.09 13.07
CA GLU A 368 4.32 -25.06 12.06
C GLU A 368 3.28 -24.43 11.12
N PRO A 369 3.32 -24.75 9.80
CA PRO A 369 2.36 -24.23 8.84
C PRO A 369 0.97 -24.79 9.10
N VAL A 370 -0.05 -23.94 9.03
CA VAL A 370 -1.45 -24.32 9.22
C VAL A 370 -2.08 -24.64 7.87
N ASN A 371 -2.23 -25.93 7.56
CA ASN A 371 -2.79 -26.40 6.29
C ASN A 371 -4.29 -26.67 6.35
N GLN A 372 -4.90 -26.58 7.52
CA GLN A 372 -6.34 -26.71 7.73
C GLN A 372 -7.04 -25.36 7.47
N ASN A 373 -8.33 -25.40 7.19
CA ASN A 373 -9.14 -24.18 7.12
C ASN A 373 -9.29 -23.59 8.54
N ILE A 374 -8.57 -22.51 8.84
CA ILE A 374 -8.57 -21.88 10.16
C ILE A 374 -9.97 -21.36 10.54
N TYR A 375 -10.81 -21.01 9.56
CA TYR A 375 -12.16 -20.51 9.81
C TYR A 375 -13.10 -21.57 10.38
N GLU A 376 -12.79 -22.85 10.18
CA GLU A 376 -13.56 -24.00 10.74
C GLU A 376 -13.07 -24.40 12.13
N MET A 377 -11.90 -23.93 12.56
CA MET A 377 -11.36 -24.20 13.89
C MET A 377 -12.09 -23.38 14.97
N ASN A 378 -12.50 -24.04 16.05
CA ASN A 378 -13.00 -23.34 17.22
C ASN A 378 -11.85 -22.63 17.99
N ARG A 379 -12.20 -21.86 19.02
CA ARG A 379 -11.21 -21.07 19.77
C ARG A 379 -10.19 -21.96 20.49
N GLU A 380 -10.64 -23.04 21.11
CA GLU A 380 -9.76 -23.96 21.87
C GLU A 380 -8.76 -24.65 20.93
N GLU A 381 -9.19 -25.05 19.74
CA GLU A 381 -8.34 -25.65 18.72
C GLU A 381 -7.26 -24.66 18.23
N ARG A 382 -7.61 -23.39 18.03
CA ARG A 382 -6.64 -22.37 17.64
C ARG A 382 -5.64 -22.08 18.76
N GLU A 383 -6.10 -21.94 20.01
CA GLU A 383 -5.25 -21.73 21.18
C GLU A 383 -4.27 -22.91 21.39
N ALA A 384 -4.72 -24.15 21.17
CA ALA A 384 -3.90 -25.34 21.29
C ALA A 384 -2.70 -25.38 20.32
N VAL A 385 -2.84 -24.78 19.13
CA VAL A 385 -1.75 -24.67 18.12
C VAL A 385 -1.07 -23.30 18.12
N GLY A 386 -1.39 -22.44 19.08
CA GLY A 386 -0.74 -21.14 19.27
C GLY A 386 -1.15 -20.05 18.27
N ILE A 387 -2.28 -20.22 17.55
CA ILE A 387 -2.80 -19.22 16.62
C ILE A 387 -3.44 -18.08 17.40
N GLN A 388 -2.95 -16.86 17.17
CA GLN A 388 -3.49 -15.63 17.73
C GLN A 388 -4.37 -14.90 16.71
N ASP A 389 -5.32 -14.09 17.22
CA ASP A 389 -6.13 -13.21 16.41
C ASP A 389 -5.39 -11.91 16.07
N LEU A 390 -5.61 -11.38 14.88
CA LEU A 390 -5.28 -9.99 14.58
C LEU A 390 -6.14 -9.05 15.42
N PRO A 391 -5.72 -7.80 15.67
CA PRO A 391 -6.57 -6.79 16.30
C PRO A 391 -7.89 -6.62 15.55
N SER A 392 -9.00 -6.55 16.27
CA SER A 392 -10.35 -6.46 15.70
C SER A 392 -10.91 -5.03 15.61
N THR A 393 -10.16 -4.04 16.09
CA THR A 393 -10.52 -2.61 16.03
C THR A 393 -9.27 -1.76 15.86
N LEU A 394 -9.42 -0.54 15.33
CA LEU A 394 -8.32 0.42 15.25
C LEU A 394 -7.71 0.68 16.65
N TYR A 395 -8.54 0.76 17.69
CA TYR A 395 -8.07 0.94 19.07
C TYR A 395 -7.15 -0.19 19.54
N THR A 396 -7.56 -1.44 19.33
CA THR A 396 -6.74 -2.60 19.75
C THR A 396 -5.47 -2.74 18.91
N ALA A 397 -5.50 -2.32 17.65
CA ALA A 397 -4.32 -2.28 16.80
C ALA A 397 -3.33 -1.19 17.24
N LEU A 398 -3.82 0.02 17.53
CA LEU A 398 -2.99 1.10 18.09
C LEU A 398 -2.39 0.72 19.46
N LYS A 399 -3.13 -0.01 20.29
CA LYS A 399 -2.59 -0.53 21.56
C LYS A 399 -1.44 -1.51 21.29
N ALA A 400 -1.64 -2.48 20.42
CA ALA A 400 -0.59 -3.43 20.05
C ALA A 400 0.64 -2.75 19.42
N MET A 401 0.42 -1.72 18.59
CA MET A 401 1.50 -0.92 18.01
C MET A 401 2.33 -0.18 19.08
N ARG A 402 1.68 0.38 20.12
CA ARG A 402 2.38 1.07 21.24
C ARG A 402 3.27 0.13 22.05
N GLU A 403 2.96 -1.15 22.09
CA GLU A 403 3.70 -2.21 22.80
C GLU A 403 4.80 -2.85 21.94
N ASN A 404 4.98 -2.39 20.67
CA ASN A 404 5.88 -3.02 19.71
C ASN A 404 7.04 -2.08 19.30
N GLU A 405 8.21 -2.28 19.90
CA GLU A 405 9.41 -1.47 19.62
C GLU A 405 9.96 -1.67 18.20
N VAL A 406 9.73 -2.84 17.56
CA VAL A 406 10.16 -3.10 16.18
C VAL A 406 9.42 -2.17 15.21
N ILE A 407 8.11 -2.01 15.40
CA ILE A 407 7.31 -1.14 14.53
C ILE A 407 7.59 0.34 14.83
N LYS A 408 7.82 0.71 16.08
CA LYS A 408 8.28 2.06 16.42
C LYS A 408 9.60 2.39 15.73
N LYS A 409 10.56 1.46 15.73
CA LYS A 409 11.84 1.60 15.01
C LYS A 409 11.63 1.71 13.51
N ALA A 410 10.74 0.88 12.93
CA ALA A 410 10.44 0.88 11.49
C ALA A 410 9.95 2.24 10.99
N LEU A 411 9.13 2.94 11.77
CA LEU A 411 8.55 4.22 11.40
C LEU A 411 9.38 5.43 11.81
N GLY A 412 10.29 5.26 12.77
CA GLY A 412 11.00 6.38 13.39
C GLY A 412 10.06 7.21 14.30
N ASN A 413 10.65 8.00 15.18
CA ASN A 413 9.89 8.68 16.23
C ASN A 413 8.84 9.67 15.69
N HIS A 414 9.18 10.42 14.64
CA HIS A 414 8.27 11.44 14.12
C HIS A 414 7.00 10.80 13.53
N ILE A 415 7.15 9.94 12.51
CA ILE A 415 6.02 9.27 11.86
C ILE A 415 5.21 8.47 12.87
N TYR A 416 5.88 7.70 13.73
CA TYR A 416 5.21 6.89 14.76
C TYR A 416 4.31 7.72 15.68
N ASN A 417 4.81 8.82 16.23
CA ASN A 417 4.04 9.64 17.15
C ASN A 417 2.88 10.36 16.44
N GLN A 418 3.12 10.92 15.26
CA GLN A 418 2.10 11.62 14.48
C GLN A 418 1.00 10.67 14.00
N PHE A 419 1.38 9.48 13.54
CA PHE A 419 0.43 8.46 13.12
C PHE A 419 -0.47 8.00 14.28
N ILE A 420 0.12 7.64 15.43
CA ILE A 420 -0.65 7.25 16.62
C ILE A 420 -1.60 8.37 17.06
N ASN A 421 -1.13 9.62 17.07
CA ASN A 421 -1.95 10.75 17.45
C ASN A 421 -3.16 10.92 16.51
N SER A 422 -2.91 11.00 15.20
CA SER A 422 -3.96 11.17 14.20
C SER A 422 -4.98 10.02 14.26
N LYS A 423 -4.51 8.77 14.35
CA LYS A 423 -5.40 7.60 14.39
C LYS A 423 -6.13 7.42 15.72
N SER A 424 -5.58 7.94 16.81
CA SER A 424 -6.31 7.99 18.09
C SER A 424 -7.46 8.99 18.05
N ILE A 425 -7.26 10.16 17.42
CA ILE A 425 -8.32 11.15 17.18
C ILE A 425 -9.43 10.56 16.29
N GLU A 426 -9.06 9.87 15.19
CA GLU A 426 -10.02 9.18 14.32
C GLU A 426 -10.87 8.17 15.10
N TRP A 427 -10.24 7.35 15.94
CA TRP A 427 -10.94 6.38 16.78
C TRP A 427 -11.87 7.04 17.79
N ASP A 428 -11.40 8.07 18.48
CA ASP A 428 -12.21 8.79 19.49
C ASP A 428 -13.42 9.47 18.87
N TYR A 429 -13.27 10.02 17.67
CA TYR A 429 -14.40 10.57 16.91
C TYR A 429 -15.37 9.47 16.49
N TYR A 430 -14.87 8.37 15.90
CA TYR A 430 -15.70 7.26 15.42
C TYR A 430 -16.51 6.60 16.55
N ARG A 431 -15.89 6.29 17.68
CA ARG A 431 -16.56 5.57 18.79
C ARG A 431 -17.70 6.35 19.46
N THR A 432 -17.81 7.63 19.18
CA THR A 432 -18.91 8.49 19.67
C THR A 432 -20.06 8.61 18.68
N GLN A 433 -19.88 8.09 17.45
CA GLN A 433 -20.95 8.11 16.46
C GLN A 433 -22.04 7.09 16.81
N VAL A 434 -23.31 7.50 16.64
CA VAL A 434 -24.45 6.59 16.78
C VAL A 434 -24.89 6.18 15.38
N SER A 435 -24.69 4.90 15.04
CA SER A 435 -25.01 4.36 13.73
C SER A 435 -26.53 4.15 13.52
N GLU A 436 -26.97 4.13 12.27
CA GLU A 436 -28.38 3.79 11.95
C GLU A 436 -28.73 2.40 12.48
N TRP A 437 -27.80 1.43 12.40
CA TRP A 437 -28.00 0.09 12.95
C TRP A 437 -28.32 0.12 14.45
N GLU A 438 -27.61 0.93 15.27
CA GLU A 438 -27.89 1.08 16.69
C GLU A 438 -29.26 1.67 16.94
N LYS A 439 -29.66 2.70 16.17
CA LYS A 439 -30.99 3.30 16.26
C LYS A 439 -32.09 2.29 15.92
N ASP A 440 -31.90 1.53 14.83
CA ASP A 440 -32.85 0.51 14.40
C ASP A 440 -33.02 -0.61 15.42
N GLN A 441 -31.92 -1.04 16.06
CA GLN A 441 -31.97 -2.13 17.03
C GLN A 441 -32.46 -1.69 18.40
N TYR A 442 -32.10 -0.48 18.85
CA TYR A 442 -32.27 -0.14 20.27
C TYR A 442 -33.33 0.91 20.54
N MET A 443 -33.60 1.87 19.63
CA MET A 443 -34.46 3.03 19.92
C MET A 443 -35.90 2.63 20.28
N LYS A 444 -36.41 1.53 19.74
CA LYS A 444 -37.80 1.05 20.04
C LYS A 444 -37.87 0.14 21.26
N GLN A 445 -36.71 -0.39 21.67
CA GLN A 445 -36.66 -1.42 22.71
C GLN A 445 -36.26 -0.83 24.10
N TYR A 446 -35.45 0.21 24.07
CA TYR A 446 -34.92 0.89 25.24
C TYR A 446 -35.28 2.38 25.23
#